data_d1138c7e3b3c777f2ea7c72d98a9f0a7
#
_entry.id   d1138c7e3b3c777f2ea7c72d98a9f0a7
#
_cell.length_a   1.000
_cell.length_b   1.000
_cell.length_c   1.000
_cell.angle_alpha   90.00
_cell.angle_beta   90.00
_cell.angle_gamma   90.00
#
_symmetry.space_group_name_H-M   'P 1'
#
loop_
_entity.id
_entity.type
_entity.pdbx_description
1 polymer ?
#
loop_
_entity_poly.entity_id
_entity_poly.type
_entity_poly.pdbx_seq_one_letter_code
_entity_poly.pdbx_strand_id
1 'polypeptide(L)'
;MRLNPDCIRDILLSVEKNATYSNDVSEETLYKELTPKYSQDEILYHVRQCEHNGLFLQVQHYFGGFSIQDLSPYGHQFINDIRQDNNWNRTKDIAKNVGSFSLDVLKDISSQVITNLISNQLGK
;
A
#
# COMPACT_ATOMS: atom_id res chain seq x y z
N MET A 1 0.52 14.34 -10.86
CA MET A 1 0.70 12.89 -10.97
C MET A 1 -0.60 12.17 -10.64
N ARG A 2 -0.74 10.99 -11.17
CA ARG A 2 -1.91 10.16 -10.94
C ARG A 2 -1.57 8.99 -10.01
N LEU A 3 -2.49 8.60 -9.15
CA LEU A 3 -2.26 7.45 -8.28
C LEU A 3 -2.09 6.18 -9.12
N ASN A 4 -1.03 5.45 -8.85
CA ASN A 4 -0.76 4.14 -9.44
C ASN A 4 -0.96 3.10 -8.33
N PRO A 5 -2.04 2.31 -8.40
CA PRO A 5 -2.34 1.33 -7.35
C PRO A 5 -1.20 0.33 -7.12
N ASP A 6 -0.52 -0.09 -8.17
CA ASP A 6 0.59 -1.04 -8.04
C ASP A 6 1.75 -0.43 -7.26
N CYS A 7 2.02 0.87 -7.44
CA CYS A 7 3.07 1.56 -6.69
C CYS A 7 2.72 1.61 -5.20
N ILE A 8 1.47 1.87 -4.86
CA ILE A 8 1.01 1.82 -3.47
C ILE A 8 1.25 0.44 -2.87
N ARG A 9 0.84 -0.61 -3.56
CA ARG A 9 1.00 -1.99 -3.08
C ARG A 9 2.48 -2.31 -2.88
N ASP A 10 3.33 -1.97 -3.84
CA ASP A 10 4.75 -2.29 -3.76
C ASP A 10 5.44 -1.52 -2.63
N ILE A 11 5.04 -0.27 -2.38
CA ILE A 11 5.56 0.50 -1.25
C ILE A 11 5.15 -0.16 0.08
N LEU A 12 3.89 -0.55 0.22
CA LEU A 12 3.42 -1.19 1.46
C LEU A 12 4.13 -2.52 1.69
N LEU A 13 4.34 -3.32 0.64
CA LEU A 13 5.07 -4.58 0.75
C LEU A 13 6.52 -4.34 1.16
N SER A 14 7.16 -3.30 0.61
CA SER A 14 8.53 -2.97 0.95
C SER A 14 8.67 -2.50 2.40
N VAL A 15 7.74 -1.66 2.86
CA VAL A 15 7.74 -1.22 4.26
C VAL A 15 7.53 -2.42 5.19
N GLU A 16 6.56 -3.27 4.89
CA GLU A 16 6.30 -4.46 5.72
C GLU A 16 7.53 -5.36 5.81
N LYS A 17 8.20 -5.56 4.69
CA LYS A 17 9.36 -6.43 4.61
C LYS A 17 10.55 -5.92 5.42
N ASN A 18 10.76 -4.60 5.41
CA ASN A 18 11.97 -3.99 5.95
C ASN A 18 11.81 -3.41 7.35
N ALA A 19 10.60 -3.06 7.76
CA ALA A 19 10.38 -2.50 9.08
C ALA A 19 10.49 -3.58 10.15
N THR A 20 11.19 -3.26 11.24
CA THR A 20 11.22 -4.10 12.43
C THR A 20 10.92 -3.24 13.63
N TYR A 21 10.72 -3.84 14.79
CA TYR A 21 10.49 -3.06 16.02
C TYR A 21 11.61 -2.05 16.26
N SER A 22 12.84 -2.41 15.91
CA SER A 22 14.03 -1.59 16.20
C SER A 22 14.50 -0.74 15.03
N ASN A 23 14.02 -1.00 13.81
CA ASN A 23 14.55 -0.34 12.62
C ASN A 23 13.45 0.21 11.73
N ASP A 24 13.54 1.49 11.45
CA ASP A 24 12.66 2.17 10.51
C ASP A 24 13.10 1.90 9.08
N VAL A 25 12.20 2.16 8.13
CA VAL A 25 12.47 2.03 6.70
C VAL A 25 12.89 3.40 6.17
N SER A 26 14.09 3.48 5.61
CA SER A 26 14.62 4.74 5.07
C SER A 26 14.15 4.97 3.64
N GLU A 27 14.18 6.23 3.23
CA GLU A 27 13.97 6.64 1.84
C GLU A 27 14.88 5.86 0.89
N GLU A 28 16.15 5.71 1.28
CA GLU A 28 17.15 5.00 0.47
C GLU A 28 16.75 3.56 0.23
N THR A 29 16.23 2.88 1.25
CA THR A 29 15.77 1.49 1.12
C THR A 29 14.65 1.38 0.09
N LEU A 30 13.70 2.31 0.11
CA LEU A 30 12.61 2.31 -0.86
C LEU A 30 13.12 2.53 -2.28
N TYR A 31 14.02 3.48 -2.48
CA TYR A 31 14.62 3.70 -3.80
C TYR A 31 15.35 2.46 -4.29
N LYS A 32 16.12 1.84 -3.42
CA LYS A 32 16.89 0.66 -3.79
C LYS A 32 16.00 -0.50 -4.25
N GLU A 33 14.87 -0.70 -3.58
CA GLU A 33 13.98 -1.82 -3.88
C GLU A 33 13.02 -1.53 -5.03
N LEU A 34 12.64 -0.28 -5.22
CA LEU A 34 11.55 0.04 -6.14
C LEU A 34 12.00 0.67 -7.46
N THR A 35 13.26 1.09 -7.57
CA THR A 35 13.79 1.52 -8.86
C THR A 35 14.43 0.33 -9.56
N PRO A 36 14.42 0.30 -10.89
CA PRO A 36 13.89 1.31 -11.83
C PRO A 36 12.42 1.14 -12.16
N LYS A 37 11.70 0.25 -11.49
CA LYS A 37 10.27 0.03 -11.79
C LYS A 37 9.47 1.32 -11.67
N TYR A 38 9.81 2.14 -10.67
CA TYR A 38 9.19 3.44 -10.46
C TYR A 38 10.29 4.49 -10.38
N SER A 39 9.99 5.71 -10.83
CA SER A 39 10.92 6.84 -10.68
C SER A 39 10.93 7.30 -9.21
N GLN A 40 11.95 8.09 -8.85
CA GLN A 40 11.97 8.66 -7.50
C GLN A 40 10.75 9.53 -7.22
N ASP A 41 10.34 10.32 -8.20
CA ASP A 41 9.15 11.17 -8.06
C ASP A 41 7.89 10.34 -7.83
N GLU A 42 7.75 9.23 -8.55
CA GLU A 42 6.61 8.33 -8.33
C GLU A 42 6.62 7.74 -6.91
N ILE A 43 7.79 7.31 -6.46
CA ILE A 43 7.93 6.76 -5.11
C ILE A 43 7.57 7.81 -4.07
N LEU A 44 8.12 9.01 -4.18
CA LEU A 44 7.85 10.09 -3.22
C LEU A 44 6.38 10.48 -3.20
N TYR A 45 5.78 10.60 -4.38
CA TYR A 45 4.35 10.92 -4.47
C TYR A 45 3.50 9.87 -3.76
N HIS A 46 3.78 8.60 -4.00
CA HIS A 46 2.96 7.52 -3.45
C HIS A 46 3.22 7.28 -1.97
N VAL A 47 4.45 7.52 -1.51
CA VAL A 47 4.74 7.53 -0.06
C VAL A 47 3.90 8.61 0.63
N ARG A 48 3.82 9.80 0.04
CA ARG A 48 3.01 10.87 0.58
C ARG A 48 1.53 10.51 0.61
N GLN A 49 1.05 9.85 -0.45
CA GLN A 49 -0.34 9.38 -0.49
C GLN A 49 -0.62 8.37 0.63
N CYS A 50 0.29 7.43 0.84
CA CYS A 50 0.16 6.46 1.93
C CYS A 50 0.14 7.15 3.29
N GLU A 51 1.03 8.11 3.49
CA GLU A 51 1.10 8.85 4.75
C GLU A 51 -0.19 9.62 5.02
N HIS A 52 -0.68 10.35 4.02
CA HIS A 52 -1.90 11.18 4.16
C HIS A 52 -3.16 10.32 4.34
N ASN A 53 -3.13 9.08 3.90
CA ASN A 53 -4.26 8.16 4.06
C ASN A 53 -4.12 7.28 5.32
N GLY A 54 -3.17 7.58 6.18
CA GLY A 54 -3.04 6.89 7.46
C GLY A 54 -2.54 5.46 7.37
N LEU A 55 -1.81 5.11 6.31
CA LEU A 55 -1.32 3.75 6.12
C LEU A 55 0.01 3.49 6.81
N PHE A 56 0.69 4.53 7.27
CA PHE A 56 1.94 4.43 8.01
C PHE A 56 1.73 4.80 9.47
N LEU A 57 2.43 4.11 10.36
CA LEU A 57 2.34 4.37 11.79
C LEU A 57 2.94 5.73 12.14
N GLN A 58 4.12 6.02 11.62
CA GLN A 58 4.77 7.30 11.80
C GLN A 58 5.79 7.50 10.70
N VAL A 59 5.82 8.71 10.15
CA VAL A 59 6.83 9.11 9.18
C VAL A 59 7.57 10.31 9.77
N GLN A 60 8.88 10.21 9.87
CA GLN A 60 9.72 11.31 10.28
C GLN A 60 10.34 11.97 9.06
N HIS A 61 10.13 13.28 8.93
CA HIS A 61 10.70 14.06 7.85
C HIS A 61 11.88 14.87 8.40
N TYR A 62 12.98 14.86 7.69
CA TYR A 62 14.16 15.61 8.07
C TYR A 62 14.87 16.12 6.82
N PHE A 63 15.85 16.99 7.03
CA PHE A 63 16.61 17.51 5.91
C PHE A 63 17.34 16.35 5.22
N GLY A 64 17.03 16.15 3.96
CA GLY A 64 17.65 15.08 3.17
C GLY A 64 16.85 13.79 3.09
N GLY A 65 15.63 13.73 3.63
CA GLY A 65 14.83 12.53 3.43
C GLY A 65 13.75 12.30 4.48
N PHE A 66 13.35 11.04 4.58
CA PHE A 66 12.36 10.61 5.56
C PHE A 66 12.66 9.18 6.02
N SER A 67 12.02 8.78 7.11
CA SER A 67 11.99 7.39 7.53
C SER A 67 10.57 7.02 7.95
N ILE A 68 10.21 5.76 7.74
CA ILE A 68 8.88 5.23 8.03
C ILE A 68 9.06 4.17 9.12
N GLN A 69 8.34 4.34 10.23
CA GLN A 69 8.46 3.42 11.36
C GLN A 69 7.92 2.03 11.00
N ASP A 70 6.70 1.97 10.47
CA ASP A 70 6.05 0.73 10.06
C ASP A 70 4.73 1.07 9.39
N LEU A 71 3.99 0.05 8.97
CA LEU A 71 2.61 0.22 8.57
C LEU A 71 1.75 0.47 9.82
N SER A 72 0.74 1.32 9.66
CA SER A 72 -0.30 1.48 10.68
C SER A 72 -1.19 0.24 10.70
N PRO A 73 -2.07 0.10 11.71
CA PRO A 73 -3.08 -0.97 11.66
C PRO A 73 -3.90 -0.96 10.37
N TYR A 74 -4.24 0.21 9.85
CA TYR A 74 -4.95 0.33 8.57
C TYR A 74 -4.09 -0.12 7.40
N GLY A 75 -2.82 0.22 7.40
CA GLY A 75 -1.88 -0.22 6.38
C GLY A 75 -1.70 -1.72 6.39
N HIS A 76 -1.55 -2.31 7.55
CA HIS A 76 -1.47 -3.77 7.70
C HIS A 76 -2.73 -4.46 7.20
N GLN A 77 -3.89 -3.93 7.53
CA GLN A 77 -5.16 -4.51 7.07
C GLN A 77 -5.26 -4.45 5.55
N PHE A 78 -4.95 -3.30 4.97
CA PHE A 78 -5.04 -3.13 3.53
C PHE A 78 -4.08 -4.09 2.80
N ILE A 79 -2.82 -4.17 3.22
CA ILE A 79 -1.87 -5.04 2.54
C ILE A 79 -2.23 -6.52 2.73
N ASN A 80 -2.79 -6.89 3.88
CA ASN A 80 -3.28 -8.25 4.06
C ASN A 80 -4.39 -8.60 3.08
N ASP A 81 -5.29 -7.66 2.81
CA ASP A 81 -6.40 -7.88 1.88
C ASP A 81 -5.92 -8.03 0.43
N ILE A 82 -4.85 -7.34 0.06
CA ILE A 82 -4.38 -7.29 -1.33
C ILE A 82 -3.07 -8.05 -1.56
N ARG A 83 -2.59 -8.78 -0.57
CA ARG A 83 -1.32 -9.50 -0.68
C ARG A 83 -1.35 -10.55 -1.78
N GLN A 84 -2.44 -11.28 -1.89
CA GLN A 84 -2.59 -12.31 -2.92
C GLN A 84 -2.84 -11.65 -4.28
N ASP A 85 -2.12 -12.10 -5.29
CA ASP A 85 -2.24 -11.51 -6.63
C ASP A 85 -3.67 -11.60 -7.17
N ASN A 86 -4.36 -12.71 -6.93
CA ASN A 86 -5.74 -12.88 -7.37
C ASN A 86 -6.66 -11.82 -6.74
N ASN A 87 -6.52 -11.58 -5.45
CA ASN A 87 -7.33 -10.59 -4.74
C ASN A 87 -7.01 -9.18 -5.21
N TRP A 88 -5.74 -8.90 -5.46
CA TRP A 88 -5.31 -7.60 -5.94
C TRP A 88 -5.83 -7.34 -7.35
N ASN A 89 -5.71 -8.31 -8.24
CA ASN A 89 -6.20 -8.19 -9.61
C ASN A 89 -7.71 -7.98 -9.63
N ARG A 90 -8.45 -8.72 -8.80
CA ARG A 90 -9.89 -8.55 -8.69
C ARG A 90 -10.25 -7.16 -8.16
N THR A 91 -9.52 -6.67 -7.17
CA THR A 91 -9.73 -5.33 -6.62
C THR A 91 -9.52 -4.28 -7.70
N LYS A 92 -8.46 -4.38 -8.49
CA LYS A 92 -8.19 -3.41 -9.56
C LYS A 92 -9.24 -3.50 -10.66
N ASP A 93 -9.68 -4.68 -11.01
CA ASP A 93 -10.73 -4.86 -12.04
C ASP A 93 -12.03 -4.19 -11.61
N ILE A 94 -12.44 -4.39 -10.37
CA ILE A 94 -13.65 -3.75 -9.85
C ILE A 94 -13.47 -2.22 -9.83
N ALA A 95 -12.33 -1.74 -9.37
CA ALA A 95 -12.05 -0.29 -9.34
C ALA A 95 -12.12 0.30 -10.74
N LYS A 96 -11.59 -0.39 -11.73
CA LYS A 96 -11.65 0.05 -13.12
C LYS A 96 -13.10 0.16 -13.60
N ASN A 97 -13.93 -0.82 -13.27
CA ASN A 97 -15.34 -0.82 -13.66
C ASN A 97 -16.13 0.27 -12.95
N VAL A 98 -15.79 0.56 -11.68
CA VAL A 98 -16.39 1.67 -10.94
C VAL A 98 -15.89 3.01 -11.47
N GLY A 99 -14.68 3.04 -12.01
CA GLY A 99 -14.11 4.27 -12.56
C GLY A 99 -13.29 5.08 -11.57
N SER A 100 -12.82 4.45 -10.49
CA SER A 100 -12.02 5.16 -9.48
C SER A 100 -10.92 4.27 -8.93
N PHE A 101 -9.71 4.83 -8.88
CA PHE A 101 -8.56 4.19 -8.24
C PHE A 101 -8.09 4.97 -7.00
N SER A 102 -9.00 5.74 -6.37
CA SER A 102 -8.64 6.41 -5.12
C SER A 102 -8.31 5.37 -4.05
N LEU A 103 -7.49 5.76 -3.08
CA LEU A 103 -7.14 4.84 -1.99
C LEU A 103 -8.35 4.42 -1.18
N ASP A 104 -9.28 5.34 -0.93
CA ASP A 104 -10.51 4.99 -0.21
C ASP A 104 -11.31 3.92 -0.95
N VAL A 105 -11.47 4.08 -2.26
CA VAL A 105 -12.19 3.11 -3.08
C VAL A 105 -11.46 1.77 -3.10
N LEU A 106 -10.14 1.78 -3.28
CA LEU A 106 -9.36 0.54 -3.30
C LEU A 106 -9.45 -0.20 -1.96
N LYS A 107 -9.37 0.52 -0.84
CA LYS A 107 -9.49 -0.09 0.49
C LYS A 107 -10.88 -0.70 0.68
N ASP A 108 -11.91 0.00 0.26
CA ASP A 108 -13.29 -0.46 0.39
C ASP A 108 -13.52 -1.71 -0.46
N ILE A 109 -13.10 -1.68 -1.71
CA ILE A 109 -13.27 -2.82 -2.61
C ILE A 109 -12.49 -4.04 -2.10
N SER A 110 -11.24 -3.86 -1.69
CA SER A 110 -10.42 -4.98 -1.22
C SER A 110 -11.02 -5.62 0.03
N SER A 111 -11.56 -4.82 0.93
CA SER A 111 -12.25 -5.32 2.11
C SER A 111 -13.45 -6.16 1.72
N GLN A 112 -14.23 -5.73 0.75
CA GLN A 112 -15.41 -6.49 0.30
C GLN A 112 -15.05 -7.75 -0.46
N VAL A 113 -13.96 -7.73 -1.23
CA VAL A 113 -13.46 -8.94 -1.88
C VAL A 113 -13.14 -10.00 -0.83
N ILE A 114 -12.47 -9.63 0.24
CA ILE A 114 -12.14 -10.56 1.33
C ILE A 114 -13.42 -11.03 2.04
N THR A 115 -14.33 -10.12 2.33
CA THR A 115 -15.63 -10.46 2.96
C THR A 115 -16.37 -11.50 2.14
N ASN A 116 -16.41 -11.33 0.82
CA ASN A 116 -17.10 -12.28 -0.05
C ASN A 116 -16.40 -13.65 -0.05
N LEU A 117 -15.08 -13.67 0.00
CA LEU A 117 -14.32 -14.93 0.09
C LEU A 117 -14.61 -15.65 1.41
N ILE A 118 -14.67 -14.92 2.51
CA ILE A 118 -15.02 -15.49 3.82
C ILE A 118 -16.43 -16.04 3.78
N SER A 119 -17.37 -15.30 3.24
CA SER A 119 -18.76 -15.73 3.08
C SER A 119 -18.86 -17.04 2.29
N ASN A 120 -18.12 -17.13 1.19
CA ASN A 120 -18.11 -18.34 0.34
C ASN A 120 -17.50 -19.52 1.09
N GLN A 121 -16.53 -19.31 1.97
CA GLN A 121 -15.95 -20.39 2.76
C GLN A 121 -16.86 -20.85 3.89
N LEU A 122 -17.62 -19.95 4.48
CA LEU A 122 -18.44 -20.23 5.67
C LEU A 122 -19.92 -20.47 5.34
N GLY A 123 -20.41 -19.77 4.30
CA GLY A 123 -21.84 -19.69 4.02
C GLY A 123 -22.39 -20.76 3.12
N LYS A 124 -21.63 -21.75 2.83
CA LYS A 124 -22.09 -22.80 1.92
C LYS A 124 -22.89 -23.86 2.61
#